data_87e2c8deae514ffc08ac385e2cc4b090
#
_entry.id   87e2c8deae514ffc08ac385e2cc4b090
#
_cell.length_a   1.000
_cell.length_b   1.000
_cell.length_c   1.000
_cell.angle_alpha   90.00
_cell.angle_beta   90.00
_cell.angle_gamma   90.00
#
_symmetry.space_group_name_H-M   'P 1'
#
loop_
_entity.id
_entity.type
_entity.pdbx_description
1 polymer ?
#
loop_
_entity_poly.entity_id
_entity_poly.type
_entity_poly.pdbx_seq_one_letter_code
_entity_poly.pdbx_strand_id
1 'polypeptide(L)'
;MLSQTLSHDLRSGAGVVFRALVDVLCVLTAFGFAWMVVVDHTADLLLTHFDITLLVSACLSISVVVFYGAAGMYTHLRSLILREKFRRMVIMNLAYFLAAGTAWFIAARVTGLPGGDFQTISSLVVVAFTFATLLVSLARASSAVLRFENVQDAQASSLISPLNHDDDLVLVVGGCGYIGSRLVEILLNKGKKVLVLDAMHFGTEPLDKVADHPNLTVVREDFRHVEALTRAMHGVDAVIHLGGLVGDPACAVDPELTIDMNVTATKLVGEIAKASGVRRFIFASSCSVYGSCDSTVDETSPFNPQSLYAKTKVASEAVLSPLNDENFAVTHLRFATVYGISGRVRFDLVVNLLCAKAIRD
;
A
#
# COMPACT_ATOMS: atom_id res chain seq x y z
N MET A 1 8.99 2.76 -25.07
CA MET A 1 9.04 3.29 -23.69
C MET A 1 7.84 4.18 -23.36
N LEU A 2 7.58 5.28 -24.05
CA LEU A 2 6.38 6.14 -23.84
C LEU A 2 5.04 5.39 -23.92
N SER A 3 4.91 4.35 -24.74
CA SER A 3 3.67 3.57 -24.87
C SER A 3 3.39 2.65 -23.68
N GLN A 4 4.41 2.17 -22.96
CA GLN A 4 4.22 1.31 -21.78
C GLN A 4 3.90 2.10 -20.51
N THR A 5 4.50 3.27 -20.32
CA THR A 5 4.16 4.19 -19.21
C THR A 5 2.74 4.74 -19.37
N LEU A 6 2.36 5.19 -20.56
CA LEU A 6 0.98 5.61 -20.84
C LEU A 6 -0.04 4.48 -20.63
N SER A 7 0.30 3.23 -20.96
CA SER A 7 -0.60 2.09 -20.76
C SER A 7 -0.75 1.72 -19.27
N HIS A 8 0.27 1.93 -18.46
CA HIS A 8 0.23 1.66 -17.02
C HIS A 8 -0.57 2.74 -16.26
N ASP A 9 -0.36 4.02 -16.61
CA ASP A 9 -1.13 5.13 -16.01
C ASP A 9 -2.60 5.10 -16.45
N LEU A 10 -2.90 4.75 -17.69
CA LEU A 10 -4.25 4.52 -18.16
C LEU A 10 -4.90 3.29 -17.48
N ARG A 11 -4.16 2.21 -17.23
CA ARG A 11 -4.68 1.04 -16.50
C ARG A 11 -4.94 1.35 -15.02
N SER A 12 -4.12 2.15 -14.37
CA SER A 12 -4.36 2.59 -12.98
C SER A 12 -5.55 3.56 -12.91
N GLY A 13 -5.66 4.49 -13.84
CA GLY A 13 -6.80 5.39 -13.99
C GLY A 13 -8.10 4.66 -14.34
N ALA A 14 -8.07 3.73 -15.29
CA ALA A 14 -9.22 2.90 -15.65
C ALA A 14 -9.72 2.06 -14.47
N GLY A 15 -8.81 1.52 -13.65
CA GLY A 15 -9.17 0.76 -12.44
C GLY A 15 -9.82 1.62 -11.35
N VAL A 16 -9.44 2.90 -11.24
CA VAL A 16 -10.11 3.87 -10.34
C VAL A 16 -11.50 4.19 -10.84
N VAL A 17 -11.63 4.53 -12.14
CA VAL A 17 -12.92 4.83 -12.78
C VAL A 17 -13.87 3.65 -12.67
N PHE A 18 -13.43 2.43 -12.95
CA PHE A 18 -14.25 1.23 -12.82
C PHE A 18 -14.78 1.04 -11.40
N ARG A 19 -13.94 1.20 -10.38
CA ARG A 19 -14.37 1.11 -8.97
C ARG A 19 -15.37 2.19 -8.61
N ALA A 20 -15.16 3.42 -9.07
CA ALA A 20 -16.08 4.52 -8.85
C ALA A 20 -17.47 4.22 -9.47
N LEU A 21 -17.50 3.68 -10.69
CA LEU A 21 -18.75 3.27 -11.36
C LEU A 21 -19.48 2.16 -10.60
N VAL A 22 -18.75 1.16 -10.10
CA VAL A 22 -19.33 0.09 -9.26
C VAL A 22 -19.91 0.65 -7.97
N ASP A 23 -19.19 1.56 -7.29
CA ASP A 23 -19.68 2.18 -6.05
C ASP A 23 -20.96 3.01 -6.30
N VAL A 24 -21.02 3.78 -7.39
CA VAL A 24 -22.23 4.50 -7.81
C VAL A 24 -23.40 3.54 -8.05
N LEU A 25 -23.16 2.46 -8.78
CA LEU A 25 -24.20 1.47 -9.09
C LEU A 25 -24.73 0.79 -7.80
N CYS A 26 -23.83 0.41 -6.89
CA CYS A 26 -24.20 -0.19 -5.60
C CYS A 26 -25.08 0.76 -4.76
N VAL A 27 -24.73 2.04 -4.70
CA VAL A 27 -25.49 3.04 -3.94
C VAL A 27 -26.82 3.34 -4.61
N LEU A 28 -26.88 3.47 -5.93
CA LEU A 28 -28.13 3.62 -6.70
C LEU A 28 -29.09 2.46 -6.44
N THR A 29 -28.58 1.23 -6.53
CA THR A 29 -29.37 0.01 -6.28
C THR A 29 -29.87 -0.02 -4.83
N ALA A 30 -29.04 0.39 -3.86
CA ALA A 30 -29.40 0.44 -2.46
C ALA A 30 -30.51 1.48 -2.18
N PHE A 31 -30.43 2.66 -2.79
CA PHE A 31 -31.49 3.65 -2.67
C PHE A 31 -32.78 3.18 -3.33
N GLY A 32 -32.74 2.59 -4.52
CA GLY A 32 -33.91 2.03 -5.19
C GLY A 32 -34.58 0.94 -4.37
N PHE A 33 -33.80 0.04 -3.78
CA PHE A 33 -34.33 -0.99 -2.89
C PHE A 33 -34.93 -0.43 -1.60
N ALA A 34 -34.22 0.51 -0.95
CA ALA A 34 -34.69 1.14 0.26
C ALA A 34 -36.01 1.91 0.02
N TRP A 35 -36.11 2.59 -1.11
CA TRP A 35 -37.35 3.27 -1.52
C TRP A 35 -38.50 2.26 -1.69
N MET A 36 -38.25 1.15 -2.39
CA MET A 36 -39.26 0.10 -2.59
C MET A 36 -39.75 -0.52 -1.26
N VAL A 37 -38.87 -0.65 -0.27
CA VAL A 37 -39.17 -1.28 1.03
C VAL A 37 -39.88 -0.31 1.99
N VAL A 38 -39.45 0.97 2.00
CA VAL A 38 -39.89 1.95 3.02
C VAL A 38 -41.08 2.78 2.58
N VAL A 39 -41.14 3.12 1.29
CA VAL A 39 -42.30 3.86 0.73
C VAL A 39 -43.37 2.85 0.30
N ASP A 40 -44.13 2.45 1.29
CA ASP A 40 -45.12 1.40 1.20
C ASP A 40 -46.25 1.70 0.19
N HIS A 41 -46.43 0.76 -0.76
CA HIS A 41 -47.64 0.25 -1.37
C HIS A 41 -48.71 1.24 -1.90
N THR A 42 -48.48 2.54 -1.99
CA THR A 42 -49.35 3.43 -2.75
C THR A 42 -48.76 3.69 -4.13
N ALA A 43 -49.16 2.89 -5.10
CA ALA A 43 -48.73 3.00 -6.50
C ALA A 43 -48.89 4.43 -7.06
N ASP A 44 -49.85 5.20 -6.55
CA ASP A 44 -50.10 6.60 -6.92
C ASP A 44 -48.98 7.56 -6.52
N LEU A 45 -48.27 7.33 -5.40
CA LEU A 45 -47.19 8.20 -4.95
C LEU A 45 -45.89 7.96 -5.77
N LEU A 46 -45.68 6.73 -6.18
CA LEU A 46 -44.52 6.33 -7.02
C LEU A 46 -44.62 6.96 -8.41
N LEU A 47 -45.80 7.05 -8.99
CA LEU A 47 -45.97 7.58 -10.35
C LEU A 47 -45.95 9.12 -10.40
N THR A 48 -46.41 9.81 -9.36
CA THR A 48 -46.48 11.29 -9.31
C THR A 48 -45.13 11.96 -8.98
N HIS A 49 -44.21 11.27 -8.31
CA HIS A 49 -42.92 11.85 -7.88
C HIS A 49 -41.71 11.04 -8.32
N PHE A 50 -41.89 10.08 -9.25
CA PHE A 50 -40.85 9.19 -9.73
C PHE A 50 -39.61 9.93 -10.29
N ASP A 51 -39.85 10.97 -11.09
CA ASP A 51 -38.75 11.73 -11.73
C ASP A 51 -37.89 12.47 -10.72
N ILE A 52 -38.50 13.10 -9.72
CA ILE A 52 -37.75 13.84 -8.67
C ILE A 52 -36.95 12.87 -7.81
N THR A 53 -37.55 11.74 -7.43
CA THR A 53 -36.91 10.72 -6.62
C THR A 53 -35.74 10.08 -7.34
N LEU A 54 -35.90 9.76 -8.62
CA LEU A 54 -34.86 9.22 -9.46
C LEU A 54 -33.69 10.21 -9.59
N LEU A 55 -33.99 11.49 -9.86
CA LEU A 55 -33.00 12.53 -9.98
C LEU A 55 -32.20 12.70 -8.69
N VAL A 56 -32.85 12.75 -7.55
CA VAL A 56 -32.18 12.91 -6.25
C VAL A 56 -31.36 11.68 -5.91
N SER A 57 -31.87 10.48 -6.14
CA SER A 57 -31.12 9.22 -5.95
C SER A 57 -29.87 9.16 -6.82
N ALA A 58 -29.97 9.62 -8.09
CA ALA A 58 -28.84 9.71 -9.00
C ALA A 58 -27.80 10.73 -8.51
N CYS A 59 -28.22 11.92 -8.08
CA CYS A 59 -27.33 12.95 -7.55
C CYS A 59 -26.60 12.46 -6.28
N LEU A 60 -27.31 11.81 -5.36
CA LEU A 60 -26.71 11.24 -4.16
C LEU A 60 -25.75 10.11 -4.50
N SER A 61 -26.08 9.25 -5.46
CA SER A 61 -25.19 8.16 -5.87
C SER A 61 -23.91 8.65 -6.54
N ILE A 62 -23.97 9.72 -7.33
CA ILE A 62 -22.80 10.36 -7.92
C ILE A 62 -21.94 11.05 -6.84
N SER A 63 -22.57 11.70 -5.86
CA SER A 63 -21.87 12.40 -4.79
C SER A 63 -21.04 11.46 -3.90
N VAL A 64 -21.37 10.16 -3.84
CA VAL A 64 -20.56 9.16 -3.12
C VAL A 64 -19.13 9.05 -3.68
N VAL A 65 -18.96 9.21 -4.99
CA VAL A 65 -17.65 9.16 -5.62
C VAL A 65 -16.77 10.31 -5.15
N VAL A 66 -17.35 11.51 -5.07
CA VAL A 66 -16.65 12.72 -4.58
C VAL A 66 -16.28 12.54 -3.12
N PHE A 67 -17.22 12.05 -2.31
CA PHE A 67 -16.98 11.81 -0.88
C PHE A 67 -15.89 10.75 -0.64
N TYR A 68 -15.96 9.61 -1.34
CA TYR A 68 -14.96 8.55 -1.24
C TYR A 68 -13.60 8.97 -1.80
N GLY A 69 -13.60 9.79 -2.87
CA GLY A 69 -12.38 10.38 -3.42
C GLY A 69 -11.69 11.29 -2.42
N ALA A 70 -12.43 12.21 -1.80
CA ALA A 70 -11.94 13.13 -0.76
C ALA A 70 -11.42 12.36 0.47
N ALA A 71 -12.05 11.24 0.82
CA ALA A 71 -11.62 10.36 1.91
C ALA A 71 -10.44 9.44 1.54
N GLY A 72 -9.87 9.56 0.34
CA GLY A 72 -8.75 8.74 -0.11
C GLY A 72 -9.06 7.26 -0.36
N MET A 73 -10.34 6.88 -0.45
CA MET A 73 -10.78 5.49 -0.62
C MET A 73 -10.28 4.84 -1.92
N TYR A 74 -9.94 5.63 -2.94
CA TYR A 74 -9.45 5.15 -4.23
C TYR A 74 -7.92 5.09 -4.32
N THR A 75 -7.20 5.83 -3.48
CA THR A 75 -5.74 5.99 -3.57
C THR A 75 -4.96 5.27 -2.47
N HIS A 76 -5.35 5.40 -1.21
CA HIS A 76 -4.55 4.94 -0.07
C HIS A 76 -4.89 3.55 0.48
N LEU A 77 -5.99 2.94 0.05
CA LEU A 77 -6.45 1.66 0.59
C LEU A 77 -5.70 0.42 0.10
N ARG A 78 -4.75 0.55 -0.83
CA ARG A 78 -3.99 -0.61 -1.34
C ARG A 78 -3.10 -1.26 -0.29
N SER A 79 -2.68 -0.51 0.71
CA SER A 79 -1.70 -0.93 1.72
C SER A 79 -2.28 -1.37 3.06
N LEU A 80 -3.58 -1.20 3.29
CA LEU A 80 -4.20 -1.52 4.57
C LEU A 80 -4.58 -3.00 4.68
N ILE A 81 -4.46 -3.55 5.89
CA ILE A 81 -4.99 -4.88 6.26
C ILE A 81 -6.49 -4.92 5.97
N LEU A 82 -6.99 -6.08 5.52
CA LEU A 82 -8.39 -6.26 5.11
C LEU A 82 -9.40 -5.76 6.16
N ARG A 83 -9.13 -6.01 7.45
CA ARG A 83 -9.95 -5.56 8.59
C ARG A 83 -10.04 -4.04 8.67
N GLU A 84 -8.92 -3.33 8.46
CA GLU A 84 -8.87 -1.87 8.50
C GLU A 84 -9.58 -1.25 7.28
N LYS A 85 -9.41 -1.86 6.10
CA LYS A 85 -10.15 -1.46 4.89
C LYS A 85 -11.66 -1.56 5.12
N PHE A 86 -12.11 -2.66 5.71
CA PHE A 86 -13.52 -2.88 6.02
C PHE A 86 -14.03 -1.86 7.04
N ARG A 87 -13.30 -1.64 8.13
CA ARG A 87 -13.64 -0.64 9.16
C ARG A 87 -13.79 0.76 8.56
N ARG A 88 -12.83 1.21 7.77
CA ARG A 88 -12.88 2.53 7.10
C ARG A 88 -14.06 2.63 6.15
N MET A 89 -14.32 1.58 5.38
CA MET A 89 -15.45 1.54 4.47
C MET A 89 -16.80 1.69 5.21
N VAL A 90 -16.98 0.96 6.31
CA VAL A 90 -18.20 1.06 7.13
C VAL A 90 -18.37 2.46 7.72
N ILE A 91 -17.30 3.04 8.28
CA ILE A 91 -17.33 4.40 8.83
C ILE A 91 -17.66 5.43 7.76
N MET A 92 -17.05 5.34 6.57
CA MET A 92 -17.30 6.28 5.47
C MET A 92 -18.72 6.14 4.93
N ASN A 93 -19.25 4.93 4.79
CA ASN A 93 -20.65 4.71 4.42
C ASN A 93 -21.59 5.32 5.46
N LEU A 94 -21.35 5.08 6.75
CA LEU A 94 -22.17 5.65 7.82
C LEU A 94 -22.17 7.19 7.77
N ALA A 95 -21.01 7.82 7.66
CA ALA A 95 -20.88 9.27 7.57
C ALA A 95 -21.60 9.82 6.32
N TYR A 96 -21.46 9.16 5.18
CA TYR A 96 -22.12 9.55 3.93
C TYR A 96 -23.64 9.48 4.05
N PHE A 97 -24.19 8.35 4.52
CA PHE A 97 -25.65 8.18 4.61
C PHE A 97 -26.29 9.08 5.66
N LEU A 98 -25.60 9.37 6.77
CA LEU A 98 -26.06 10.36 7.75
C LEU A 98 -26.10 11.77 7.13
N ALA A 99 -25.07 12.18 6.39
CA ALA A 99 -25.04 13.47 5.72
C ALA A 99 -26.13 13.57 4.63
N ALA A 100 -26.27 12.54 3.80
CA ALA A 100 -27.28 12.46 2.75
C ALA A 100 -28.72 12.46 3.31
N GLY A 101 -28.98 11.71 4.38
CA GLY A 101 -30.28 11.68 5.07
C GLY A 101 -30.63 13.03 5.68
N THR A 102 -29.65 13.71 6.30
CA THR A 102 -29.84 15.06 6.85
C THR A 102 -30.17 16.07 5.75
N ALA A 103 -29.40 16.02 4.63
CA ALA A 103 -29.66 16.91 3.49
C ALA A 103 -31.05 16.66 2.89
N TRP A 104 -31.45 15.39 2.74
CA TRP A 104 -32.78 15.02 2.28
C TRP A 104 -33.87 15.53 3.23
N PHE A 105 -33.72 15.34 4.53
CA PHE A 105 -34.67 15.82 5.55
C PHE A 105 -34.92 17.34 5.45
N ILE A 106 -33.83 18.10 5.34
CA ILE A 106 -33.91 19.55 5.18
C ILE A 106 -34.62 19.92 3.87
N ALA A 107 -34.22 19.31 2.76
CA ALA A 107 -34.79 19.58 1.44
C ALA A 107 -36.30 19.26 1.42
N ALA A 108 -36.69 18.09 1.92
CA ALA A 108 -38.09 17.68 1.96
C ALA A 108 -38.98 18.62 2.83
N ARG A 109 -38.43 19.12 3.96
CA ARG A 109 -39.10 20.11 4.79
C ARG A 109 -39.28 21.47 4.11
N VAL A 110 -38.27 21.91 3.36
CA VAL A 110 -38.32 23.20 2.66
C VAL A 110 -39.22 23.15 1.44
N THR A 111 -39.23 22.02 0.71
CA THR A 111 -39.97 21.87 -0.55
C THR A 111 -41.37 21.27 -0.38
N GLY A 112 -41.71 20.78 0.82
CA GLY A 112 -42.99 20.10 1.06
C GLY A 112 -43.11 18.76 0.35
N LEU A 113 -42.01 18.11 -0.01
CA LEU A 113 -42.01 16.81 -0.67
C LEU A 113 -42.60 15.72 0.24
N PRO A 114 -43.39 14.77 -0.29
CA PRO A 114 -43.89 13.63 0.47
C PRO A 114 -42.76 12.77 1.00
N GLY A 115 -42.97 12.11 2.16
CA GLY A 115 -41.91 11.32 2.82
C GLY A 115 -40.91 12.17 3.60
N GLY A 116 -41.23 13.45 3.87
CA GLY A 116 -40.37 14.35 4.66
C GLY A 116 -40.48 14.19 6.17
N ASP A 117 -41.23 13.20 6.67
CA ASP A 117 -41.30 12.88 8.09
C ASP A 117 -39.99 12.14 8.55
N PHE A 118 -39.64 12.38 9.80
CA PHE A 118 -38.40 11.85 10.38
C PHE A 118 -38.35 10.31 10.36
N GLN A 119 -39.47 9.65 10.57
CA GLN A 119 -39.53 8.20 10.63
C GLN A 119 -39.25 7.56 9.26
N THR A 120 -39.90 8.06 8.20
CA THR A 120 -39.71 7.58 6.83
C THR A 120 -38.26 7.81 6.37
N ILE A 121 -37.70 9.01 6.62
CA ILE A 121 -36.33 9.32 6.23
C ILE A 121 -35.32 8.47 7.00
N SER A 122 -35.50 8.31 8.31
CA SER A 122 -34.57 7.49 9.11
C SER A 122 -34.58 6.01 8.67
N SER A 123 -35.76 5.47 8.39
CA SER A 123 -35.91 4.10 7.89
C SER A 123 -35.26 3.93 6.52
N LEU A 124 -35.46 4.87 5.61
CA LEU A 124 -34.83 4.86 4.28
C LEU A 124 -33.29 4.91 4.36
N VAL A 125 -32.74 5.78 5.21
CA VAL A 125 -31.30 5.88 5.46
C VAL A 125 -30.73 4.57 6.02
N VAL A 126 -31.39 3.95 7.00
CA VAL A 126 -30.94 2.71 7.61
C VAL A 126 -30.93 1.56 6.60
N VAL A 127 -32.01 1.40 5.83
CA VAL A 127 -32.11 0.33 4.82
C VAL A 127 -31.08 0.55 3.70
N ALA A 128 -30.99 1.78 3.16
CA ALA A 128 -30.04 2.11 2.11
C ALA A 128 -28.58 1.94 2.57
N PHE A 129 -28.26 2.38 3.78
CA PHE A 129 -26.93 2.18 4.38
C PHE A 129 -26.56 0.71 4.49
N THR A 130 -27.47 -0.11 5.06
CA THR A 130 -27.19 -1.54 5.25
C THR A 130 -26.96 -2.25 3.92
N PHE A 131 -27.83 -1.98 2.95
CA PHE A 131 -27.78 -2.63 1.65
C PHE A 131 -26.58 -2.15 0.81
N ALA A 132 -26.27 -0.84 0.81
CA ALA A 132 -25.09 -0.30 0.13
C ALA A 132 -23.80 -0.86 0.73
N THR A 133 -23.71 -0.93 2.06
CA THR A 133 -22.53 -1.49 2.74
C THR A 133 -22.34 -2.96 2.38
N LEU A 134 -23.40 -3.75 2.30
CA LEU A 134 -23.37 -5.14 1.87
C LEU A 134 -22.91 -5.26 0.41
N LEU A 135 -23.52 -4.51 -0.51
CA LEU A 135 -23.18 -4.57 -1.95
C LEU A 135 -21.75 -4.14 -2.23
N VAL A 136 -21.29 -3.03 -1.64
CA VAL A 136 -19.91 -2.56 -1.81
C VAL A 136 -18.93 -3.56 -1.21
N SER A 137 -19.25 -4.18 -0.07
CA SER A 137 -18.44 -5.23 0.55
C SER A 137 -18.31 -6.45 -0.34
N LEU A 138 -19.42 -6.93 -0.89
CA LEU A 138 -19.44 -8.09 -1.82
C LEU A 138 -18.68 -7.79 -3.11
N ALA A 139 -18.88 -6.62 -3.72
CA ALA A 139 -18.16 -6.22 -4.91
C ALA A 139 -16.63 -6.14 -4.69
N ARG A 140 -16.22 -5.72 -3.50
CA ARG A 140 -14.80 -5.67 -3.13
C ARG A 140 -14.22 -7.04 -2.78
N ALA A 141 -15.00 -7.91 -2.13
CA ALA A 141 -14.62 -9.29 -1.83
C ALA A 141 -14.49 -10.11 -3.13
N SER A 142 -15.45 -10.03 -4.05
CA SER A 142 -15.40 -10.73 -5.33
C SER A 142 -14.20 -10.28 -6.19
N SER A 143 -13.90 -8.98 -6.21
CA SER A 143 -12.71 -8.47 -6.90
C SER A 143 -11.40 -8.94 -6.28
N ALA A 144 -11.36 -9.25 -5.00
CA ALA A 144 -10.21 -9.84 -4.32
C ALA A 144 -10.07 -11.33 -4.66
N VAL A 145 -11.19 -12.09 -4.68
CA VAL A 145 -11.20 -13.51 -5.05
C VAL A 145 -10.77 -13.71 -6.51
N LEU A 146 -11.32 -12.95 -7.44
CA LEU A 146 -10.95 -13.02 -8.86
C LEU A 146 -9.46 -12.69 -9.11
N ARG A 147 -8.87 -11.84 -8.28
CA ARG A 147 -7.42 -11.60 -8.34
C ARG A 147 -6.63 -12.79 -7.79
N PHE A 148 -7.14 -13.46 -6.75
CA PHE A 148 -6.51 -14.63 -6.17
C PHE A 148 -6.49 -15.81 -7.16
N GLU A 149 -7.59 -16.06 -7.88
CA GLU A 149 -7.68 -17.09 -8.92
C GLU A 149 -6.73 -16.82 -10.09
N ASN A 150 -6.71 -15.59 -10.61
CA ASN A 150 -5.77 -15.18 -11.68
C ASN A 150 -4.30 -15.29 -11.25
N VAL A 151 -3.99 -15.12 -9.96
CA VAL A 151 -2.64 -15.32 -9.40
C VAL A 151 -2.30 -16.80 -9.31
N GLN A 152 -3.24 -17.66 -8.90
CA GLN A 152 -3.02 -19.11 -8.85
C GLN A 152 -2.78 -19.72 -10.25
N ASP A 153 -3.53 -19.27 -11.26
CA ASP A 153 -3.35 -19.75 -12.63
C ASP A 153 -2.01 -19.26 -13.23
N ALA A 154 -1.59 -18.02 -12.93
CA ALA A 154 -0.27 -17.53 -13.31
C ALA A 154 0.87 -18.23 -12.56
N GLN A 155 0.67 -18.56 -11.27
CA GLN A 155 1.63 -19.32 -10.48
C GLN A 155 1.72 -20.78 -10.91
N ALA A 156 0.61 -21.44 -11.23
CA ALA A 156 0.62 -22.82 -11.74
C ALA A 156 1.41 -22.94 -13.05
N SER A 157 1.35 -21.93 -13.91
CA SER A 157 2.12 -21.88 -15.17
C SER A 157 3.60 -21.59 -14.95
N SER A 158 3.98 -20.87 -13.89
CA SER A 158 5.36 -20.51 -13.57
C SER A 158 6.09 -21.53 -12.71
N LEU A 159 5.37 -22.36 -11.93
CA LEU A 159 5.92 -23.39 -11.06
C LEU A 159 6.42 -24.65 -11.81
N ILE A 160 6.17 -24.77 -13.12
CA ILE A 160 6.55 -25.94 -13.93
C ILE A 160 7.90 -25.79 -14.62
N SER A 161 8.50 -24.59 -14.62
CA SER A 161 9.86 -24.41 -15.11
C SER A 161 10.87 -24.68 -13.98
N PRO A 162 11.91 -25.49 -14.21
CA PRO A 162 12.97 -25.65 -13.21
C PRO A 162 13.53 -24.24 -12.90
N LEU A 163 13.62 -23.92 -11.61
CA LEU A 163 14.19 -22.69 -11.10
C LEU A 163 15.68 -22.64 -11.49
N ASN A 164 15.99 -22.16 -12.68
CA ASN A 164 17.35 -21.81 -13.02
C ASN A 164 17.65 -20.51 -12.26
N HIS A 165 18.33 -20.62 -11.12
CA HIS A 165 18.89 -19.48 -10.44
C HIS A 165 19.95 -18.83 -11.33
N ASP A 166 19.83 -17.54 -11.57
CA ASP A 166 20.89 -16.75 -12.15
C ASP A 166 21.81 -16.31 -11.00
N ASP A 167 22.95 -16.95 -10.85
CA ASP A 167 23.93 -16.70 -9.78
C ASP A 167 24.39 -15.23 -9.70
N ASP A 168 24.07 -14.45 -10.71
CA ASP A 168 24.40 -13.03 -10.79
C ASP A 168 23.22 -12.08 -10.55
N LEU A 169 21.99 -12.58 -10.39
CA LEU A 169 20.81 -11.73 -10.19
C LEU A 169 20.62 -11.36 -8.73
N VAL A 170 20.71 -10.06 -8.45
CA VAL A 170 20.53 -9.48 -7.12
C VAL A 170 19.23 -8.66 -7.09
N LEU A 171 18.31 -8.99 -6.18
CA LEU A 171 17.15 -8.15 -5.89
C LEU A 171 17.50 -7.12 -4.81
N VAL A 172 17.32 -5.84 -5.12
CA VAL A 172 17.44 -4.74 -4.16
C VAL A 172 16.05 -4.19 -3.86
N VAL A 173 15.53 -4.50 -2.67
CA VAL A 173 14.28 -3.93 -2.16
C VAL A 173 14.57 -2.57 -1.54
N GLY A 174 13.94 -1.51 -2.04
CA GLY A 174 14.25 -0.12 -1.64
C GLY A 174 15.44 0.47 -2.42
N GLY A 175 15.61 0.05 -3.69
CA GLY A 175 16.75 0.45 -4.52
C GLY A 175 16.74 1.92 -4.96
N CYS A 176 15.59 2.61 -4.93
CA CYS A 176 15.49 4.06 -5.20
C CYS A 176 15.73 4.93 -3.95
N GLY A 177 16.05 4.31 -2.81
CA GLY A 177 16.39 5.01 -1.58
C GLY A 177 17.82 5.60 -1.57
N TYR A 178 18.18 6.23 -0.45
CA TYR A 178 19.49 6.86 -0.25
C TYR A 178 20.66 5.87 -0.40
N ILE A 179 20.64 4.76 0.34
CA ILE A 179 21.68 3.71 0.24
C ILE A 179 21.47 2.92 -1.05
N GLY A 180 20.23 2.60 -1.39
CA GLY A 180 19.87 1.73 -2.50
C GLY A 180 20.36 2.24 -3.85
N SER A 181 20.15 3.52 -4.16
CA SER A 181 20.56 4.09 -5.45
C SER A 181 22.09 4.01 -5.69
N ARG A 182 22.86 4.21 -4.63
CA ARG A 182 24.31 4.06 -4.72
C ARG A 182 24.76 2.61 -4.81
N LEU A 183 24.09 1.72 -4.07
CA LEU A 183 24.36 0.29 -4.11
C LEU A 183 24.07 -0.31 -5.49
N VAL A 184 22.93 0.05 -6.10
CA VAL A 184 22.54 -0.37 -7.46
C VAL A 184 23.63 0.02 -8.46
N GLU A 185 24.11 1.26 -8.43
CA GLU A 185 25.21 1.73 -9.29
C GLU A 185 26.49 0.87 -9.09
N ILE A 186 26.85 0.56 -7.84
CA ILE A 186 28.02 -0.25 -7.53
C ILE A 186 27.87 -1.70 -8.03
N LEU A 187 26.71 -2.30 -7.85
CA LEU A 187 26.44 -3.68 -8.30
C LEU A 187 26.49 -3.79 -9.82
N LEU A 188 25.89 -2.84 -10.53
CA LEU A 188 25.93 -2.78 -12.00
C LEU A 188 27.36 -2.61 -12.52
N ASN A 189 28.16 -1.72 -11.88
CA ASN A 189 29.57 -1.53 -12.23
C ASN A 189 30.44 -2.78 -11.95
N LYS A 190 29.98 -3.68 -11.08
CA LYS A 190 30.60 -4.99 -10.84
C LYS A 190 30.07 -6.08 -11.78
N GLY A 191 29.26 -5.72 -12.78
CA GLY A 191 28.73 -6.64 -13.77
C GLY A 191 27.54 -7.47 -13.29
N LYS A 192 26.99 -7.22 -12.10
CA LYS A 192 25.83 -7.95 -11.60
C LYS A 192 24.56 -7.57 -12.34
N LYS A 193 23.63 -8.50 -12.47
CA LYS A 193 22.26 -8.21 -12.88
C LYS A 193 21.49 -7.73 -11.64
N VAL A 194 20.82 -6.61 -11.76
CA VAL A 194 20.12 -5.98 -10.63
C VAL A 194 18.65 -5.81 -10.95
N LEU A 195 17.81 -6.37 -10.09
CA LEU A 195 16.38 -6.11 -10.05
C LEU A 195 16.10 -5.19 -8.86
N VAL A 196 15.50 -4.03 -9.13
CA VAL A 196 15.05 -3.10 -8.09
C VAL A 196 13.54 -3.26 -7.89
N LEU A 197 13.12 -3.47 -6.65
CA LEU A 197 11.72 -3.39 -6.23
C LEU A 197 11.55 -2.20 -5.27
N ASP A 198 10.85 -1.16 -5.72
CA ASP A 198 10.65 0.06 -4.94
C ASP A 198 9.30 0.71 -5.26
N ALA A 199 8.61 1.21 -4.24
CA ALA A 199 7.34 1.94 -4.41
C ALA A 199 7.54 3.33 -5.04
N MET A 200 8.78 3.79 -5.12
CA MET A 200 9.20 5.07 -5.72
C MET A 200 8.48 6.28 -5.11
N HIS A 201 8.34 6.29 -3.78
CA HIS A 201 7.77 7.43 -3.07
C HIS A 201 8.56 8.73 -3.29
N PHE A 202 9.82 8.61 -3.70
CA PHE A 202 10.75 9.73 -3.94
C PHE A 202 11.11 9.88 -5.43
N GLY A 203 10.28 9.37 -6.34
CA GLY A 203 10.53 9.41 -7.77
C GLY A 203 11.46 8.32 -8.28
N THR A 204 11.83 8.42 -9.55
CA THR A 204 12.77 7.52 -10.26
C THR A 204 14.17 8.12 -10.41
N GLU A 205 14.29 9.44 -10.24
CA GLU A 205 15.49 10.24 -10.44
C GLU A 205 16.73 9.70 -9.71
N PRO A 206 16.60 9.01 -8.55
CA PRO A 206 17.75 8.41 -7.88
C PRO A 206 18.55 7.41 -8.72
N LEU A 207 17.91 6.81 -9.75
CA LEU A 207 18.53 5.82 -10.65
C LEU A 207 18.83 6.38 -12.05
N ASP A 208 18.63 7.68 -12.33
CA ASP A 208 18.79 8.26 -13.67
C ASP A 208 20.17 7.97 -14.29
N LYS A 209 21.23 7.95 -13.48
CA LYS A 209 22.60 7.66 -13.96
C LYS A 209 22.76 6.26 -14.55
N VAL A 210 21.90 5.33 -14.16
CA VAL A 210 21.98 3.93 -14.55
C VAL A 210 20.70 3.43 -15.22
N ALA A 211 19.75 4.32 -15.50
CA ALA A 211 18.42 3.97 -15.99
C ALA A 211 18.44 3.12 -17.27
N ASP A 212 19.39 3.38 -18.17
CA ASP A 212 19.53 2.66 -19.44
C ASP A 212 20.51 1.49 -19.38
N HIS A 213 20.98 1.10 -18.16
CA HIS A 213 21.94 0.01 -18.03
C HIS A 213 21.30 -1.35 -18.38
N PRO A 214 21.89 -2.17 -19.29
CA PRO A 214 21.27 -3.40 -19.80
C PRO A 214 21.00 -4.46 -18.72
N ASN A 215 21.75 -4.44 -17.63
CA ASN A 215 21.61 -5.35 -16.50
C ASN A 215 20.70 -4.80 -15.39
N LEU A 216 20.02 -3.67 -15.60
CA LEU A 216 19.09 -3.10 -14.63
C LEU A 216 17.64 -3.37 -15.04
N THR A 217 16.89 -3.95 -14.13
CA THR A 217 15.42 -4.02 -14.23
C THR A 217 14.81 -3.30 -13.02
N VAL A 218 13.84 -2.44 -13.25
CA VAL A 218 13.19 -1.68 -12.18
C VAL A 218 11.70 -1.99 -12.16
N VAL A 219 11.22 -2.44 -11.00
CA VAL A 219 9.81 -2.75 -10.74
C VAL A 219 9.27 -1.75 -9.73
N ARG A 220 8.32 -0.92 -10.18
CA ARG A 220 7.63 0.06 -9.34
C ARG A 220 6.46 -0.61 -8.62
N GLU A 221 6.73 -1.19 -7.45
CA GLU A 221 5.71 -1.84 -6.62
C GLU A 221 6.09 -1.74 -5.14
N ASP A 222 5.09 -1.87 -4.28
CA ASP A 222 5.28 -1.93 -2.84
C ASP A 222 5.64 -3.36 -2.43
N PHE A 223 6.75 -3.53 -1.70
CA PHE A 223 7.22 -4.84 -1.25
C PHE A 223 6.29 -5.54 -0.23
N ARG A 224 5.26 -4.84 0.25
CA ARG A 224 4.17 -5.44 1.04
C ARG A 224 3.16 -6.21 0.17
N HIS A 225 3.21 -6.05 -1.15
CA HIS A 225 2.35 -6.78 -2.07
C HIS A 225 2.96 -8.15 -2.38
N VAL A 226 2.36 -9.21 -1.82
CA VAL A 226 2.81 -10.59 -1.97
C VAL A 226 3.03 -10.98 -3.42
N GLU A 227 2.08 -10.65 -4.30
CA GLU A 227 2.15 -10.99 -5.72
C GLU A 227 3.36 -10.35 -6.42
N ALA A 228 3.57 -9.05 -6.20
CA ALA A 228 4.70 -8.32 -6.80
C ALA A 228 6.04 -8.85 -6.26
N LEU A 229 6.08 -9.12 -4.96
CA LEU A 229 7.26 -9.65 -4.28
C LEU A 229 7.60 -11.06 -4.79
N THR A 230 6.61 -11.96 -4.89
CA THR A 230 6.81 -13.32 -5.40
C THR A 230 7.32 -13.31 -6.84
N ARG A 231 6.77 -12.46 -7.71
CA ARG A 231 7.29 -12.31 -9.08
C ARG A 231 8.71 -11.78 -9.10
N ALA A 232 9.04 -10.82 -8.24
CA ALA A 232 10.39 -10.25 -8.17
C ALA A 232 11.43 -11.23 -7.63
N MET A 233 11.03 -12.25 -6.86
CA MET A 233 11.94 -13.27 -6.32
C MET A 233 12.31 -14.37 -7.33
N HIS A 234 11.64 -14.42 -8.48
CA HIS A 234 11.89 -15.49 -9.45
C HIS A 234 13.31 -15.42 -10.03
N GLY A 235 14.08 -16.49 -9.85
CA GLY A 235 15.44 -16.62 -10.35
C GLY A 235 16.50 -15.79 -9.59
N VAL A 236 16.13 -15.13 -8.50
CA VAL A 236 17.03 -14.31 -7.69
C VAL A 236 17.95 -15.19 -6.84
N ASP A 237 19.25 -14.89 -6.86
CA ASP A 237 20.24 -15.54 -6.02
C ASP A 237 20.42 -14.85 -4.65
N ALA A 238 20.39 -13.53 -4.63
CA ALA A 238 20.59 -12.75 -3.42
C ALA A 238 19.58 -11.61 -3.30
N VAL A 239 19.09 -11.39 -2.09
CA VAL A 239 18.23 -10.27 -1.75
C VAL A 239 18.96 -9.31 -0.82
N ILE A 240 18.91 -8.02 -1.15
CA ILE A 240 19.38 -6.95 -0.27
C ILE A 240 18.15 -6.09 0.10
N HIS A 241 17.71 -6.23 1.35
CA HIS A 241 16.50 -5.56 1.85
C HIS A 241 16.86 -4.26 2.57
N LEU A 242 16.67 -3.14 1.87
CA LEU A 242 16.86 -1.77 2.36
C LEU A 242 15.52 -1.03 2.57
N GLY A 243 14.41 -1.64 2.13
CA GLY A 243 13.07 -1.05 2.22
C GLY A 243 12.60 -0.90 3.67
N GLY A 244 11.88 0.18 3.94
CA GLY A 244 11.30 0.46 5.23
C GLY A 244 11.22 1.95 5.55
N LEU A 245 10.48 2.29 6.61
CA LEU A 245 10.47 3.63 7.19
C LEU A 245 11.73 3.82 8.05
N VAL A 246 12.43 4.92 7.86
CA VAL A 246 13.70 5.19 8.53
C VAL A 246 13.70 6.55 9.21
N GLY A 247 14.32 6.59 10.39
CA GLY A 247 14.45 7.78 11.22
C GLY A 247 13.31 7.94 12.23
N ASP A 248 13.66 8.32 13.46
CA ASP A 248 12.74 8.39 14.59
C ASP A 248 11.54 9.31 14.35
N PRO A 249 11.70 10.54 13.76
CA PRO A 249 10.55 11.40 13.49
C PRO A 249 9.53 10.78 12.53
N ALA A 250 9.99 10.16 11.45
CA ALA A 250 9.10 9.56 10.46
C ALA A 250 8.36 8.33 11.01
N CYS A 251 9.06 7.51 11.81
CA CYS A 251 8.47 6.33 12.45
C CYS A 251 7.45 6.69 13.54
N ALA A 252 7.62 7.84 14.20
CA ALA A 252 6.71 8.30 15.25
C ALA A 252 5.38 8.86 14.71
N VAL A 253 5.31 9.27 13.45
CA VAL A 253 4.09 9.83 12.83
C VAL A 253 2.97 8.78 12.74
N ASP A 254 3.29 7.55 12.35
CA ASP A 254 2.36 6.43 12.27
C ASP A 254 3.04 5.14 12.76
N PRO A 255 2.89 4.83 14.06
CA PRO A 255 3.49 3.65 14.65
C PRO A 255 2.98 2.32 14.05
N GLU A 256 1.70 2.24 13.70
CA GLU A 256 1.12 1.01 13.12
C GLU A 256 1.70 0.75 11.73
N LEU A 257 1.74 1.78 10.88
CA LEU A 257 2.38 1.69 9.57
C LEU A 257 3.87 1.37 9.69
N THR A 258 4.55 1.92 10.68
CA THR A 258 5.97 1.65 10.93
C THR A 258 6.21 0.18 11.27
N ILE A 259 5.38 -0.41 12.13
CA ILE A 259 5.47 -1.84 12.47
C ILE A 259 5.13 -2.70 11.24
N ASP A 260 4.08 -2.35 10.50
CA ASP A 260 3.68 -3.07 9.30
C ASP A 260 4.79 -3.10 8.25
N MET A 261 5.37 -1.93 7.94
CA MET A 261 6.44 -1.84 6.94
C MET A 261 7.77 -2.44 7.39
N ASN A 262 8.17 -2.17 8.62
CA ASN A 262 9.51 -2.53 9.07
C ASN A 262 9.60 -3.96 9.60
N VAL A 263 8.53 -4.50 10.21
CA VAL A 263 8.55 -5.83 10.83
C VAL A 263 7.75 -6.84 10.02
N THR A 264 6.45 -6.59 9.84
CA THR A 264 5.55 -7.56 9.17
C THR A 264 5.96 -7.79 7.72
N ALA A 265 6.22 -6.72 6.99
CA ALA A 265 6.63 -6.84 5.59
C ALA A 265 8.06 -7.38 5.45
N THR A 266 8.98 -7.04 6.35
CA THR A 266 10.34 -7.62 6.37
C THR A 266 10.29 -9.14 6.59
N LYS A 267 9.44 -9.62 7.52
CA LYS A 267 9.20 -11.05 7.70
C LYS A 267 8.70 -11.70 6.40
N LEU A 268 7.70 -11.09 5.77
CA LEU A 268 7.14 -11.56 4.50
C LEU A 268 8.20 -11.64 3.39
N VAL A 269 9.04 -10.61 3.25
CA VAL A 269 10.14 -10.59 2.27
C VAL A 269 11.10 -11.75 2.52
N GLY A 270 11.49 -12.01 3.79
CA GLY A 270 12.37 -13.11 4.16
C GLY A 270 11.75 -14.49 3.88
N GLU A 271 10.49 -14.69 4.26
CA GLU A 271 9.77 -15.96 4.05
C GLU A 271 9.60 -16.29 2.56
N ILE A 272 9.19 -15.30 1.75
CA ILE A 272 9.05 -15.48 0.30
C ILE A 272 10.42 -15.71 -0.36
N ALA A 273 11.46 -14.98 0.04
CA ALA A 273 12.81 -15.18 -0.47
C ALA A 273 13.28 -16.62 -0.23
N LYS A 274 13.13 -17.12 1.00
CA LYS A 274 13.47 -18.51 1.35
C LYS A 274 12.66 -19.52 0.54
N ALA A 275 11.35 -19.33 0.45
CA ALA A 275 10.46 -20.21 -0.32
C ALA A 275 10.76 -20.20 -1.82
N SER A 276 11.30 -19.09 -2.35
CA SER A 276 11.71 -18.94 -3.76
C SER A 276 13.11 -19.49 -4.05
N GLY A 277 13.81 -20.06 -3.05
CA GLY A 277 15.14 -20.64 -3.20
C GLY A 277 16.28 -19.62 -3.25
N VAL A 278 16.06 -18.37 -2.85
CA VAL A 278 17.13 -17.38 -2.65
C VAL A 278 18.15 -17.95 -1.67
N ARG A 279 19.44 -17.81 -1.98
CA ARG A 279 20.50 -18.35 -1.14
C ARG A 279 21.02 -17.37 -0.09
N ARG A 280 20.95 -16.07 -0.37
CA ARG A 280 21.55 -15.02 0.48
C ARG A 280 20.56 -13.90 0.70
N PHE A 281 20.32 -13.60 1.95
CA PHE A 281 19.43 -12.52 2.37
C PHE A 281 20.20 -11.54 3.27
N ILE A 282 20.35 -10.30 2.80
CA ILE A 282 21.06 -9.24 3.52
C ILE A 282 20.03 -8.21 3.97
N PHE A 283 19.90 -8.02 5.28
CA PHE A 283 18.99 -7.07 5.90
C PHE A 283 19.72 -5.84 6.41
N ALA A 284 19.26 -4.66 6.02
CA ALA A 284 19.74 -3.38 6.56
C ALA A 284 19.15 -3.13 7.94
N SER A 285 19.87 -3.57 8.96
CA SER A 285 19.63 -3.21 10.36
C SER A 285 20.33 -1.89 10.72
N SER A 286 20.47 -1.56 11.98
CA SER A 286 20.99 -0.28 12.44
C SER A 286 21.72 -0.43 13.76
N CYS A 287 22.78 0.33 13.97
CA CYS A 287 23.46 0.43 15.27
C CYS A 287 22.53 1.00 16.39
N SER A 288 21.43 1.63 16.01
CA SER A 288 20.41 2.12 16.98
C SER A 288 19.82 1.01 17.85
N VAL A 289 19.98 -0.25 17.46
CA VAL A 289 19.57 -1.42 18.26
C VAL A 289 20.29 -1.49 19.60
N TYR A 290 21.49 -0.91 19.70
CA TYR A 290 22.29 -0.86 20.94
C TYR A 290 21.90 0.30 21.87
N GLY A 291 21.17 1.30 21.35
CA GLY A 291 20.82 2.51 22.11
C GLY A 291 22.04 3.38 22.44
N SER A 292 21.93 4.12 23.52
CA SER A 292 23.05 4.89 24.08
C SER A 292 23.87 4.01 25.02
N CYS A 293 25.17 3.96 24.79
CA CYS A 293 26.10 3.27 25.69
C CYS A 293 27.45 4.02 25.76
N ASP A 294 28.12 3.94 26.89
CA ASP A 294 29.41 4.61 27.16
C ASP A 294 30.63 3.76 26.74
N SER A 295 30.40 2.52 26.36
CA SER A 295 31.43 1.57 25.93
C SER A 295 31.31 1.23 24.45
N THR A 296 32.39 0.72 23.88
CA THR A 296 32.37 0.14 22.53
C THR A 296 31.46 -1.08 22.51
N VAL A 297 30.60 -1.17 21.49
CA VAL A 297 29.70 -2.29 21.26
C VAL A 297 30.10 -3.07 20.02
N ASP A 298 29.79 -4.36 20.03
CA ASP A 298 29.95 -5.30 18.93
C ASP A 298 28.67 -6.12 18.69
N GLU A 299 28.72 -7.09 17.80
CA GLU A 299 27.56 -7.91 17.43
C GLU A 299 27.03 -8.80 18.55
N THR A 300 27.84 -9.04 19.61
CA THR A 300 27.47 -9.83 20.80
C THR A 300 26.86 -8.97 21.91
N SER A 301 26.96 -7.67 21.80
CA SER A 301 26.48 -6.72 22.81
C SER A 301 24.95 -6.75 22.93
N PRO A 302 24.38 -6.57 24.14
CA PRO A 302 22.94 -6.63 24.36
C PRO A 302 22.19 -5.49 23.66
N PHE A 303 20.97 -5.76 23.21
CA PHE A 303 20.11 -4.75 22.65
C PHE A 303 19.53 -3.82 23.73
N ASN A 304 19.49 -2.52 23.42
CA ASN A 304 18.87 -1.48 24.25
C ASN A 304 18.17 -0.41 23.39
N PRO A 305 17.17 -0.80 22.53
CA PRO A 305 16.54 0.11 21.59
C PRO A 305 15.71 1.18 22.30
N GLN A 306 16.04 2.46 22.07
CA GLN A 306 15.38 3.60 22.72
C GLN A 306 14.20 4.17 21.91
N SER A 307 14.20 4.03 20.60
CA SER A 307 13.16 4.58 19.71
C SER A 307 12.29 3.47 19.09
N LEU A 308 11.13 3.86 18.53
CA LEU A 308 10.28 2.94 17.79
C LEU A 308 11.04 2.35 16.58
N TYR A 309 11.79 3.17 15.87
CA TYR A 309 12.63 2.70 14.76
C TYR A 309 13.61 1.60 15.20
N ALA A 310 14.35 1.86 16.27
CA ALA A 310 15.29 0.88 16.82
C ALA A 310 14.59 -0.42 17.26
N LYS A 311 13.43 -0.31 17.93
CA LYS A 311 12.61 -1.47 18.32
C LYS A 311 12.14 -2.29 17.11
N THR A 312 11.74 -1.63 16.01
CA THR A 312 11.36 -2.36 14.79
C THR A 312 12.55 -3.05 14.15
N LYS A 313 13.77 -2.47 14.21
CA LYS A 313 14.99 -3.15 13.69
C LYS A 313 15.33 -4.40 14.50
N VAL A 314 15.28 -4.34 15.84
CA VAL A 314 15.44 -5.53 16.68
C VAL A 314 14.38 -6.59 16.39
N ALA A 315 13.10 -6.19 16.27
CA ALA A 315 12.02 -7.11 15.91
C ALA A 315 12.20 -7.74 14.52
N SER A 316 12.71 -6.97 13.56
CA SER A 316 13.01 -7.46 12.20
C SER A 316 14.14 -8.49 12.20
N GLU A 317 15.23 -8.26 12.96
CA GLU A 317 16.28 -9.26 13.15
C GLU A 317 15.71 -10.54 13.80
N ALA A 318 14.85 -10.39 14.81
CA ALA A 318 14.25 -11.53 15.51
C ALA A 318 13.33 -12.39 14.62
N VAL A 319 12.62 -11.81 13.65
CA VAL A 319 11.76 -12.58 12.72
C VAL A 319 12.53 -13.17 11.55
N LEU A 320 13.69 -12.60 11.18
CA LEU A 320 14.54 -13.10 10.10
C LEU A 320 15.54 -14.18 10.56
N SER A 321 16.10 -14.06 11.78
CA SER A 321 17.11 -14.99 12.29
C SER A 321 16.68 -16.47 12.25
N PRO A 322 15.43 -16.85 12.59
CA PRO A 322 14.97 -18.23 12.51
C PRO A 322 14.87 -18.78 11.09
N LEU A 323 14.90 -17.94 10.06
CA LEU A 323 14.87 -18.37 8.66
C LEU A 323 16.23 -18.87 8.19
N ASN A 324 17.33 -18.51 8.89
CA ASN A 324 18.67 -18.89 8.55
C ASN A 324 18.89 -20.41 8.62
N ASP A 325 19.41 -21.01 7.54
CA ASP A 325 19.82 -22.41 7.47
C ASP A 325 20.92 -22.63 6.43
N GLU A 326 21.24 -23.88 6.14
CA GLU A 326 22.31 -24.27 5.20
C GLU A 326 22.06 -23.79 3.76
N ASN A 327 20.80 -23.59 3.37
CA ASN A 327 20.41 -23.17 2.03
C ASN A 327 20.00 -21.70 1.94
N PHE A 328 19.78 -21.02 3.07
CA PHE A 328 19.35 -19.64 3.15
C PHE A 328 20.13 -18.87 4.21
N ALA A 329 21.20 -18.20 3.78
CA ALA A 329 22.05 -17.41 4.66
C ALA A 329 21.47 -16.02 4.92
N VAL A 330 21.10 -15.73 6.16
CA VAL A 330 20.62 -14.42 6.60
C VAL A 330 21.75 -13.63 7.24
N THR A 331 21.98 -12.40 6.76
CA THR A 331 22.99 -11.48 7.30
C THR A 331 22.32 -10.16 7.71
N HIS A 332 22.50 -9.75 8.96
CA HIS A 332 22.05 -8.47 9.48
C HIS A 332 23.21 -7.46 9.46
N LEU A 333 23.06 -6.36 8.71
CA LEU A 333 24.04 -5.28 8.69
C LEU A 333 23.58 -4.15 9.61
N ARG A 334 24.15 -4.04 10.80
CA ARG A 334 23.84 -2.97 11.77
C ARG A 334 24.59 -1.70 11.41
N PHE A 335 24.11 -0.97 10.42
CA PHE A 335 24.75 0.24 9.94
C PHE A 335 24.88 1.30 11.02
N ALA A 336 26.07 1.90 11.12
CA ALA A 336 26.26 3.20 11.76
C ALA A 336 25.68 4.32 10.88
N THR A 337 25.93 5.60 11.21
CA THR A 337 25.48 6.74 10.41
C THR A 337 26.12 6.70 9.03
N VAL A 338 25.33 6.38 8.01
CA VAL A 338 25.77 6.37 6.61
C VAL A 338 25.72 7.80 6.07
N TYR A 339 26.78 8.25 5.39
CA TYR A 339 26.88 9.58 4.78
C TYR A 339 27.49 9.55 3.40
N GLY A 340 27.36 10.62 2.64
CA GLY A 340 27.94 10.78 1.32
C GLY A 340 26.92 11.03 0.21
N ILE A 341 27.41 11.09 -1.02
CA ILE A 341 26.60 11.41 -2.21
C ILE A 341 25.92 10.14 -2.73
N SER A 342 24.65 10.28 -3.06
CA SER A 342 23.85 9.26 -3.73
C SER A 342 22.85 9.89 -4.70
N GLY A 343 22.15 9.11 -5.47
CA GLY A 343 21.07 9.59 -6.33
C GLY A 343 19.95 10.30 -5.57
N ARG A 344 19.75 9.94 -4.29
CA ARG A 344 18.85 10.62 -3.35
C ARG A 344 19.59 11.01 -2.09
N VAL A 345 20.10 12.23 -2.03
CA VAL A 345 20.83 12.72 -0.85
C VAL A 345 19.87 12.99 0.31
N ARG A 346 20.26 12.60 1.53
CA ARG A 346 19.54 12.87 2.78
C ARG A 346 20.27 13.96 3.58
N PHE A 347 19.66 15.14 3.64
CA PHE A 347 20.19 16.28 4.42
C PHE A 347 19.69 16.31 5.88
N ASP A 348 18.87 15.36 6.29
CA ASP A 348 18.48 15.11 7.67
C ASP A 348 19.56 14.32 8.46
N LEU A 349 20.55 13.79 7.77
CA LEU A 349 21.70 13.09 8.39
C LEU A 349 22.79 14.09 8.75
N VAL A 350 23.31 13.97 9.98
CA VAL A 350 24.20 14.94 10.61
C VAL A 350 25.38 15.35 9.74
N VAL A 351 26.13 14.38 9.21
CA VAL A 351 27.34 14.66 8.39
C VAL A 351 26.95 15.39 7.10
N ASN A 352 25.93 14.90 6.38
CA ASN A 352 25.48 15.53 5.14
C ASN A 352 24.96 16.95 5.39
N LEU A 353 24.23 17.18 6.48
CA LEU A 353 23.72 18.48 6.87
C LEU A 353 24.85 19.46 7.21
N LEU A 354 25.83 19.02 8.01
CA LEU A 354 26.94 19.88 8.39
C LEU A 354 27.80 20.26 7.19
N CYS A 355 28.09 19.31 6.27
CA CYS A 355 28.79 19.62 5.03
C CYS A 355 28.02 20.62 4.16
N ALA A 356 26.70 20.44 4.01
CA ALA A 356 25.88 21.36 3.24
C ALA A 356 25.85 22.78 3.85
N LYS A 357 25.76 22.88 5.18
CA LYS A 357 25.84 24.19 5.88
C LYS A 357 27.21 24.84 5.69
N ALA A 358 28.29 24.10 5.88
CA ALA A 358 29.66 24.63 5.74
C ALA A 358 30.01 25.11 4.31
N ILE A 359 29.28 24.66 3.28
CA ILE A 359 29.45 25.14 1.91
C ILE A 359 28.60 26.38 1.64
N ARG A 360 27.44 26.47 2.29
CA ARG A 360 26.50 27.58 2.08
C ARG A 360 26.88 28.87 2.84
N ASP A 361 27.40 28.71 4.06
CA ASP A 361 27.83 29.76 4.98
C ASP A 361 29.32 30.12 4.71
#